data_25d52a5ccc64d72f77aa8e05c8cc074c
#
_entry.id   25d52a5ccc64d72f77aa8e05c8cc074c
#
_cell.length_a   1.000
_cell.length_b   1.000
_cell.length_c   1.000
_cell.angle_alpha   90.00
_cell.angle_beta   90.00
_cell.angle_gamma   90.00
#
_symmetry.space_group_name_H-M   'P 1'
#
loop_
_entity.id
_entity.type
_entity.pdbx_description
1 polymer ?
#
loop_
_entity_poly.entity_id
_entity_poly.type
_entity_poly.pdbx_seq_one_letter_code
_entity_poly.pdbx_strand_id
1 'polypeptide(L)'
;MRWSAAVRLMDSLVHDVRNPLNALAINVEILQEKLCRAAGGAVPPAQAKNLQAMREQVLRVDGMLGEFARFLAPSPGAPGVLSLSSMVKDAVAILAHAGRRARVRMAVDVPDGQTAVEAMDPSALSFLVLVPVLRALDRTTEDGQVRVSVRNEAVRVVLHVQDGGREEGEDTEVEQALAAAAVEYGAELHVRGSQLRLSFRAGQGRPEP
;
A
#
# COMPACT_ATOMS: atom_id res chain seq x y z
N MET A 1 10.78 -1.55 -17.79
CA MET A 1 9.70 -2.13 -18.65
C MET A 1 8.77 -3.13 -17.97
N ARG A 2 9.22 -4.04 -17.10
CA ARG A 2 8.33 -5.04 -16.46
C ARG A 2 7.37 -4.44 -15.43
N TRP A 3 7.82 -3.43 -14.66
CA TRP A 3 6.99 -2.82 -13.64
C TRP A 3 5.81 -2.00 -14.22
N SER A 4 6.05 -1.23 -15.27
CA SER A 4 4.97 -0.48 -15.94
C SER A 4 3.89 -1.40 -16.54
N ALA A 5 4.24 -2.61 -16.95
CA ALA A 5 3.27 -3.62 -17.37
C ALA A 5 2.49 -4.18 -16.18
N ALA A 6 3.15 -4.42 -15.04
CA ALA A 6 2.49 -4.87 -13.81
C ALA A 6 1.51 -3.82 -13.27
N VAL A 7 1.89 -2.53 -13.28
CA VAL A 7 1.00 -1.43 -12.89
C VAL A 7 -0.24 -1.37 -13.77
N ARG A 8 -0.11 -1.52 -15.11
CA ARG A 8 -1.27 -1.54 -16.01
C ARG A 8 -2.17 -2.75 -15.78
N LEU A 9 -1.59 -3.92 -15.51
CA LEU A 9 -2.36 -5.12 -15.17
C LEU A 9 -3.13 -4.93 -13.86
N MET A 10 -2.49 -4.31 -12.87
CA MET A 10 -3.14 -4.00 -11.58
C MET A 10 -4.26 -2.97 -11.74
N ASP A 11 -4.09 -1.95 -12.57
CA ASP A 11 -5.13 -0.97 -12.88
C ASP A 11 -6.34 -1.65 -13.56
N SER A 12 -6.08 -2.54 -14.52
CA SER A 12 -7.13 -3.37 -15.13
C SER A 12 -7.84 -4.26 -14.09
N LEU A 13 -7.09 -4.92 -13.21
CA LEU A 13 -7.66 -5.77 -12.16
C LEU A 13 -8.52 -4.97 -11.18
N VAL A 14 -8.07 -3.77 -10.78
CA VAL A 14 -8.85 -2.87 -9.92
C VAL A 14 -10.16 -2.50 -10.60
N HIS A 15 -10.13 -2.17 -11.89
CA HIS A 15 -11.33 -1.88 -12.67
C HIS A 15 -12.27 -3.09 -12.75
N ASP A 16 -11.71 -4.28 -13.01
CA ASP A 16 -12.50 -5.52 -13.15
C ASP A 16 -13.14 -5.95 -11.80
N VAL A 17 -12.51 -5.65 -10.66
CA VAL A 17 -13.08 -5.89 -9.33
C VAL A 17 -14.14 -4.83 -8.97
N ARG A 18 -13.98 -3.58 -9.44
CA ARG A 18 -14.97 -2.52 -9.21
C ARG A 18 -16.31 -2.81 -9.86
N ASN A 19 -16.32 -3.42 -11.02
CA ASN A 19 -17.55 -3.74 -11.74
C ASN A 19 -18.49 -4.65 -10.92
N PRO A 20 -18.07 -5.83 -10.40
CA PRO A 20 -18.92 -6.64 -9.54
C PRO A 20 -19.27 -5.95 -8.21
N LEU A 21 -18.41 -5.10 -7.64
CA LEU A 21 -18.75 -4.32 -6.45
C LEU A 21 -19.88 -3.34 -6.70
N ASN A 22 -19.87 -2.64 -7.84
CA ASN A 22 -20.96 -1.75 -8.24
C ASN A 22 -22.26 -2.53 -8.44
N ALA A 23 -22.19 -3.72 -9.07
CA ALA A 23 -23.34 -4.60 -9.20
C ALA A 23 -23.89 -5.06 -7.85
N LEU A 24 -23.02 -5.36 -6.87
CA LEU A 24 -23.42 -5.69 -5.50
C LEU A 24 -24.09 -4.49 -4.80
N ALA A 25 -23.57 -3.26 -4.94
CA ALA A 25 -24.17 -2.07 -4.38
C ALA A 25 -25.60 -1.87 -4.91
N ILE A 26 -25.78 -1.97 -6.24
CA ILE A 26 -27.08 -1.85 -6.89
C ILE A 26 -28.05 -2.95 -6.39
N ASN A 27 -27.58 -4.20 -6.28
CA ASN A 27 -28.41 -5.30 -5.78
C ASN A 27 -28.85 -5.09 -4.34
N VAL A 28 -28.01 -4.52 -3.46
CA VAL A 28 -28.39 -4.15 -2.09
C VAL A 28 -29.48 -3.08 -2.09
N GLU A 29 -29.39 -2.09 -2.96
CA GLU A 29 -30.41 -1.04 -3.10
C GLU A 29 -31.74 -1.61 -3.61
N ILE A 30 -31.71 -2.46 -4.64
CA ILE A 30 -32.91 -3.15 -5.16
C ILE A 30 -33.55 -4.03 -4.09
N LEU A 31 -32.75 -4.74 -3.30
CA LEU A 31 -33.24 -5.57 -2.21
C LEU A 31 -33.89 -4.72 -1.11
N GLN A 32 -33.30 -3.60 -0.76
CA GLN A 32 -33.86 -2.64 0.19
C GLN A 32 -35.21 -2.13 -0.28
N GLU A 33 -35.32 -1.75 -1.55
CA GLU A 33 -36.57 -1.27 -2.13
C GLU A 33 -37.68 -2.35 -2.14
N LYS A 34 -37.31 -3.59 -2.52
CA LYS A 34 -38.27 -4.71 -2.50
C LYS A 34 -38.76 -5.02 -1.08
N LEU A 35 -37.90 -5.01 -0.09
CA LEU A 35 -38.27 -5.21 1.32
C LEU A 35 -39.14 -4.08 1.85
N CYS A 36 -38.81 -2.85 1.49
CA CYS A 36 -39.66 -1.68 1.85
C CYS A 36 -41.08 -1.79 1.31
N ARG A 37 -41.21 -2.16 0.03
CA ARG A 37 -42.54 -2.38 -0.60
C ARG A 37 -43.29 -3.56 0.03
N ALA A 38 -42.61 -4.67 0.28
CA ALA A 38 -43.23 -5.87 0.89
C ALA A 38 -43.70 -5.62 2.34
N ALA A 39 -43.01 -4.74 3.06
CA ALA A 39 -43.34 -4.40 4.45
C ALA A 39 -44.30 -3.20 4.61
N GLY A 40 -44.88 -2.71 3.51
CA GLY A 40 -45.86 -1.62 3.56
C GLY A 40 -45.30 -0.22 3.80
N GLY A 41 -44.01 0.02 3.46
CA GLY A 41 -43.40 1.35 3.46
C GLY A 41 -42.11 1.51 4.27
N ALA A 42 -41.77 0.55 5.15
CA ALA A 42 -40.50 0.61 5.88
C ALA A 42 -39.86 -0.78 5.98
N VAL A 43 -38.54 -0.85 5.79
CA VAL A 43 -37.77 -2.09 5.96
C VAL A 43 -37.78 -2.46 7.45
N PRO A 44 -38.07 -3.71 7.84
CA PRO A 44 -37.99 -4.14 9.22
C PRO A 44 -36.56 -3.92 9.81
N PRO A 45 -36.47 -3.49 11.08
CA PRO A 45 -35.19 -3.03 11.66
C PRO A 45 -34.02 -4.03 11.56
N ALA A 46 -34.31 -5.32 11.68
CA ALA A 46 -33.28 -6.37 11.56
C ALA A 46 -32.70 -6.45 10.14
N GLN A 47 -33.56 -6.39 9.11
CA GLN A 47 -33.13 -6.38 7.71
C GLN A 47 -32.44 -5.06 7.34
N ALA A 48 -32.94 -3.94 7.83
CA ALA A 48 -32.34 -2.62 7.61
C ALA A 48 -30.89 -2.59 8.12
N LYS A 49 -30.63 -3.15 9.32
CA LYS A 49 -29.29 -3.25 9.87
C LYS A 49 -28.35 -4.12 9.00
N ASN A 50 -28.86 -5.24 8.49
CA ASN A 50 -28.07 -6.13 7.63
C ASN A 50 -27.75 -5.48 6.27
N LEU A 51 -28.72 -4.82 5.66
CA LEU A 51 -28.53 -4.08 4.40
C LEU A 51 -27.50 -2.95 4.56
N GLN A 52 -27.62 -2.21 5.66
CA GLN A 52 -26.66 -1.15 5.97
C GLN A 52 -25.24 -1.72 6.14
N ALA A 53 -25.09 -2.83 6.87
CA ALA A 53 -23.80 -3.49 7.04
C ALA A 53 -23.22 -3.97 5.69
N MET A 54 -24.04 -4.53 4.79
CA MET A 54 -23.59 -4.94 3.44
C MET A 54 -23.11 -3.73 2.63
N ARG A 55 -23.86 -2.63 2.64
CA ARG A 55 -23.52 -1.39 1.95
C ARG A 55 -22.18 -0.83 2.45
N GLU A 56 -21.99 -0.78 3.76
CA GLU A 56 -20.74 -0.32 4.38
C GLU A 56 -19.56 -1.19 3.97
N GLN A 57 -19.73 -2.51 3.88
CA GLN A 57 -18.67 -3.40 3.42
C GLN A 57 -18.32 -3.19 1.94
N VAL A 58 -19.30 -3.00 1.07
CA VAL A 58 -19.06 -2.70 -0.36
C VAL A 58 -18.28 -1.40 -0.51
N LEU A 59 -18.72 -0.32 0.17
CA LEU A 59 -18.03 0.97 0.15
C LEU A 59 -16.61 0.88 0.72
N ARG A 60 -16.42 0.07 1.76
CA ARG A 60 -15.09 -0.16 2.34
C ARG A 60 -14.14 -0.85 1.37
N VAL A 61 -14.62 -1.88 0.66
CA VAL A 61 -13.80 -2.58 -0.34
C VAL A 61 -13.46 -1.67 -1.51
N ASP A 62 -14.42 -0.89 -2.01
CA ASP A 62 -14.15 0.09 -3.08
C ASP A 62 -13.13 1.16 -2.64
N GLY A 63 -13.25 1.65 -1.41
CA GLY A 63 -12.28 2.58 -0.82
C GLY A 63 -10.86 1.99 -0.79
N MET A 64 -10.71 0.75 -0.30
CA MET A 64 -9.41 0.07 -0.26
C MET A 64 -8.82 -0.13 -1.67
N LEU A 65 -9.64 -0.51 -2.64
CA LEU A 65 -9.21 -0.63 -4.04
C LEU A 65 -8.76 0.71 -4.62
N GLY A 66 -9.48 1.79 -4.30
CA GLY A 66 -9.12 3.14 -4.73
C GLY A 66 -7.80 3.63 -4.13
N GLU A 67 -7.55 3.36 -2.85
CA GLU A 67 -6.29 3.66 -2.19
C GLU A 67 -5.12 2.88 -2.81
N PHE A 68 -5.33 1.59 -3.04
CA PHE A 68 -4.34 0.72 -3.66
C PHE A 68 -4.00 1.15 -5.09
N ALA A 69 -5.01 1.47 -5.91
CA ALA A 69 -4.81 1.95 -7.27
C ALA A 69 -4.01 3.28 -7.29
N ARG A 70 -4.36 4.23 -6.44
CA ARG A 70 -3.63 5.51 -6.32
C ARG A 70 -2.21 5.33 -5.85
N PHE A 71 -1.97 4.37 -4.96
CA PHE A 71 -0.63 4.07 -4.49
C PHE A 71 0.26 3.49 -5.59
N LEU A 72 -0.26 2.55 -6.39
CA LEU A 72 0.51 1.90 -7.47
C LEU A 72 0.72 2.78 -8.70
N ALA A 73 -0.27 3.60 -9.03
CA ALA A 73 -0.24 4.55 -10.14
C ALA A 73 -0.61 5.94 -9.63
N PRO A 74 0.24 6.57 -8.82
CA PRO A 74 -0.01 7.93 -8.38
C PRO A 74 -0.08 8.83 -9.62
N SER A 75 -1.13 9.65 -9.68
CA SER A 75 -1.26 10.62 -10.76
C SER A 75 0.03 11.43 -10.87
N PRO A 76 0.51 11.71 -12.10
CA PRO A 76 1.66 12.57 -12.27
C PRO A 76 1.30 13.93 -11.65
N GLY A 77 1.73 14.11 -10.41
CA GLY A 77 1.71 15.41 -9.76
C GLY A 77 2.63 16.35 -10.51
N ALA A 78 2.56 17.64 -10.21
CA ALA A 78 3.55 18.59 -10.70
C ALA A 78 4.96 17.98 -10.52
N PRO A 79 5.92 18.22 -11.43
CA PRO A 79 7.28 17.72 -11.32
C PRO A 79 7.83 18.23 -9.99
N GLY A 80 7.75 17.41 -8.97
CA GLY A 80 7.97 17.77 -7.58
C GLY A 80 8.52 16.60 -6.83
N VAL A 81 9.15 16.94 -5.79
CA VAL A 81 9.81 16.11 -4.80
C VAL A 81 8.82 15.09 -4.23
N LEU A 82 9.09 13.80 -4.39
CA LEU A 82 8.32 12.74 -3.79
C LEU A 82 8.71 12.58 -2.31
N SER A 83 7.72 12.48 -1.42
CA SER A 83 7.95 12.27 0.02
C SER A 83 7.99 10.77 0.34
N LEU A 84 9.16 10.27 0.71
CA LEU A 84 9.32 8.88 1.14
C LEU A 84 8.48 8.57 2.39
N SER A 85 8.40 9.51 3.34
CA SER A 85 7.59 9.35 4.56
C SER A 85 6.10 9.17 4.24
N SER A 86 5.56 9.94 3.30
CA SER A 86 4.17 9.80 2.86
C SER A 86 3.94 8.43 2.22
N MET A 87 4.81 8.05 1.28
CA MET A 87 4.71 6.75 0.60
C MET A 87 4.79 5.57 1.58
N VAL A 88 5.62 5.65 2.60
CA VAL A 88 5.71 4.62 3.64
C VAL A 88 4.44 4.57 4.49
N LYS A 89 3.88 5.71 4.89
CA LYS A 89 2.61 5.77 5.63
C LYS A 89 1.48 5.12 4.83
N ASP A 90 1.39 5.43 3.53
CA ASP A 90 0.37 4.90 2.62
C ASP A 90 0.54 3.38 2.42
N ALA A 91 1.78 2.90 2.18
CA ALA A 91 2.07 1.48 2.03
C ALA A 91 1.69 0.68 3.29
N VAL A 92 2.02 1.20 4.47
CA VAL A 92 1.68 0.56 5.75
C VAL A 92 0.17 0.58 5.99
N ALA A 93 -0.54 1.65 5.65
CA ALA A 93 -2.00 1.72 5.75
C ALA A 93 -2.67 0.65 4.88
N ILE A 94 -2.22 0.48 3.63
CA ILE A 94 -2.70 -0.54 2.69
C ILE A 94 -2.45 -1.95 3.26
N LEU A 95 -1.26 -2.21 3.80
CA LEU A 95 -0.88 -3.52 4.33
C LEU A 95 -1.41 -3.79 5.76
N ALA A 96 -1.99 -2.80 6.44
CA ALA A 96 -2.45 -2.94 7.82
C ALA A 96 -3.50 -4.05 7.99
N HIS A 97 -4.36 -4.27 6.97
CA HIS A 97 -5.34 -5.36 7.01
C HIS A 97 -4.67 -6.73 6.92
N ALA A 98 -3.69 -6.88 6.04
CA ALA A 98 -2.92 -8.11 5.88
C ALA A 98 -2.14 -8.42 7.18
N GLY A 99 -1.50 -7.40 7.78
CA GLY A 99 -0.81 -7.52 9.07
C GLY A 99 -1.73 -8.01 10.19
N ARG A 100 -2.92 -7.40 10.32
CA ARG A 100 -3.91 -7.86 11.32
C ARG A 100 -4.35 -9.31 11.10
N ARG A 101 -4.57 -9.71 9.84
CA ARG A 101 -4.97 -11.07 9.50
C ARG A 101 -3.86 -12.09 9.80
N ALA A 102 -2.61 -11.71 9.59
CA ALA A 102 -1.43 -12.50 9.90
C ALA A 102 -1.01 -12.41 11.38
N ARG A 103 -1.72 -11.63 12.22
CA ARG A 103 -1.36 -11.32 13.61
C ARG A 103 0.05 -10.72 13.76
N VAL A 104 0.49 -9.94 12.77
CA VAL A 104 1.78 -9.26 12.78
C VAL A 104 1.58 -7.79 13.13
N ARG A 105 2.35 -7.28 14.08
CA ARG A 105 2.36 -5.86 14.44
C ARG A 105 3.24 -5.08 13.48
N MET A 106 2.74 -3.96 12.99
CA MET A 106 3.49 -3.04 12.14
C MET A 106 3.81 -1.78 12.93
N ALA A 107 5.10 -1.52 13.16
CA ALA A 107 5.60 -0.30 13.81
C ALA A 107 6.23 0.59 12.76
N VAL A 108 5.79 1.87 12.72
CA VAL A 108 6.23 2.87 11.76
C VAL A 108 6.89 4.01 12.50
N ASP A 109 8.12 4.33 12.10
CA ASP A 109 8.90 5.44 12.64
C ASP A 109 9.39 6.30 11.47
N VAL A 110 8.60 7.30 11.13
CA VAL A 110 8.90 8.23 10.04
C VAL A 110 8.90 9.66 10.58
N PRO A 111 9.87 10.48 10.18
CA PRO A 111 9.92 11.87 10.61
C PRO A 111 8.73 12.67 10.06
N ASP A 112 8.27 13.65 10.82
CA ASP A 112 7.20 14.56 10.38
C ASP A 112 7.67 15.59 9.33
N GLY A 113 9.00 15.69 9.11
CA GLY A 113 9.59 16.56 8.10
C GLY A 113 9.59 15.97 6.69
N GLN A 114 9.92 16.83 5.73
CA GLN A 114 10.04 16.42 4.33
C GLN A 114 11.22 15.44 4.15
N THR A 115 10.89 14.21 3.77
CA THR A 115 11.84 13.19 3.33
C THR A 115 11.82 13.13 1.80
N ALA A 116 12.29 14.24 1.22
CA ALA A 116 12.28 14.44 -0.22
C ALA A 116 13.24 13.48 -0.89
N VAL A 117 12.76 12.74 -1.88
CA VAL A 117 13.58 11.89 -2.76
C VAL A 117 13.77 12.62 -4.09
N GLU A 118 14.97 12.52 -4.68
CA GLU A 118 15.24 13.04 -6.02
C GLU A 118 14.21 12.48 -7.02
N ALA A 119 13.80 13.29 -7.98
CA ALA A 119 12.73 12.95 -8.91
C ALA A 119 12.96 11.58 -9.58
N MET A 120 12.07 10.66 -9.30
CA MET A 120 11.99 9.34 -9.93
C MET A 120 10.54 9.07 -10.33
N ASP A 121 10.32 8.00 -11.08
CA ASP A 121 8.97 7.54 -11.40
C ASP A 121 8.20 7.23 -10.09
N PRO A 122 7.06 7.88 -9.82
CA PRO A 122 6.29 7.64 -8.61
C PRO A 122 5.89 6.17 -8.44
N SER A 123 5.57 5.46 -9.54
CA SER A 123 5.22 4.04 -9.49
C SER A 123 6.42 3.16 -9.11
N ALA A 124 7.63 3.58 -9.53
CA ALA A 124 8.86 2.90 -9.12
C ALA A 124 9.13 3.07 -7.62
N LEU A 125 8.92 4.29 -7.09
CA LEU A 125 9.05 4.52 -5.65
C LEU A 125 8.00 3.71 -4.87
N SER A 126 6.75 3.65 -5.36
CA SER A 126 5.71 2.80 -4.76
C SER A 126 6.14 1.34 -4.69
N PHE A 127 6.73 0.81 -5.75
CA PHE A 127 7.27 -0.55 -5.77
C PHE A 127 8.40 -0.74 -4.74
N LEU A 128 9.39 0.16 -4.76
CA LEU A 128 10.55 0.11 -3.87
C LEU A 128 10.19 0.30 -2.39
N VAL A 129 8.99 0.80 -2.08
CA VAL A 129 8.47 0.91 -0.72
C VAL A 129 7.57 -0.27 -0.36
N LEU A 130 6.61 -0.63 -1.24
CA LEU A 130 5.60 -1.65 -0.93
C LEU A 130 6.20 -3.04 -0.82
N VAL A 131 7.05 -3.43 -1.77
CA VAL A 131 7.57 -4.81 -1.85
C VAL A 131 8.45 -5.17 -0.65
N PRO A 132 9.36 -4.32 -0.16
CA PRO A 132 10.09 -4.59 1.08
C PRO A 132 9.19 -4.79 2.29
N VAL A 133 8.14 -3.97 2.44
CA VAL A 133 7.21 -4.07 3.58
C VAL A 133 6.36 -5.34 3.48
N LEU A 134 5.88 -5.68 2.28
CA LEU A 134 5.15 -6.92 2.03
C LEU A 134 6.02 -8.14 2.31
N ARG A 135 7.26 -8.18 1.80
CA ARG A 135 8.23 -9.22 2.08
C ARG A 135 8.47 -9.40 3.59
N ALA A 136 8.65 -8.29 4.29
CA ALA A 136 8.86 -8.33 5.73
C ALA A 136 7.63 -8.90 6.47
N LEU A 137 6.42 -8.58 5.99
CA LEU A 137 5.18 -9.10 6.55
C LEU A 137 5.07 -10.62 6.34
N ASP A 138 5.38 -11.11 5.12
CA ASP A 138 5.29 -12.53 4.76
C ASP A 138 6.33 -13.38 5.50
N ARG A 139 7.49 -12.80 5.83
CA ARG A 139 8.58 -13.46 6.59
C ARG A 139 8.37 -13.44 8.10
N THR A 140 7.51 -12.55 8.59
CA THR A 140 7.30 -12.40 10.03
C THR A 140 6.31 -13.45 10.53
N THR A 141 6.68 -14.16 11.59
CA THR A 141 5.81 -15.14 12.23
C THR A 141 4.66 -14.48 12.97
N GLU A 142 3.60 -15.25 13.24
CA GLU A 142 2.47 -14.85 14.08
C GLU A 142 2.95 -14.26 15.40
N ASP A 143 2.30 -13.19 15.87
CA ASP A 143 2.65 -12.37 17.03
C ASP A 143 4.00 -11.59 16.91
N GLY A 144 4.68 -11.69 15.77
CA GLY A 144 5.89 -10.95 15.47
C GLY A 144 5.66 -9.47 15.16
N GLN A 145 6.74 -8.78 14.82
CA GLN A 145 6.71 -7.34 14.50
C GLN A 145 7.53 -7.03 13.26
N VAL A 146 6.94 -6.26 12.34
CA VAL A 146 7.64 -5.57 11.27
C VAL A 146 7.88 -4.12 11.71
N ARG A 147 9.12 -3.64 11.58
CA ARG A 147 9.48 -2.24 11.77
C ARG A 147 9.81 -1.59 10.45
N VAL A 148 9.20 -0.45 10.19
CA VAL A 148 9.48 0.37 9.02
C VAL A 148 9.90 1.75 9.51
N SER A 149 11.07 2.22 9.11
CA SER A 149 11.53 3.55 9.48
C SER A 149 12.15 4.28 8.30
N VAL A 150 12.04 5.62 8.34
CA VAL A 150 12.69 6.50 7.37
C VAL A 150 13.65 7.40 8.13
N ARG A 151 14.85 7.58 7.58
CA ARG A 151 15.90 8.46 8.13
C ARG A 151 16.46 9.35 7.05
N ASN A 152 16.75 10.61 7.43
CA ASN A 152 17.55 11.51 6.60
C ASN A 152 19.02 11.36 6.96
N GLU A 153 19.84 11.04 5.99
CA GLU A 153 21.30 10.93 6.13
C GLU A 153 21.95 11.89 5.13
N ALA A 154 22.39 13.05 5.60
CA ALA A 154 23.09 14.06 4.81
C ALA A 154 22.55 14.28 3.38
N VAL A 155 23.01 13.47 2.42
CA VAL A 155 22.64 13.53 0.99
C VAL A 155 21.67 12.42 0.58
N ARG A 156 21.18 11.61 1.52
CA ARG A 156 20.32 10.44 1.25
C ARG A 156 19.11 10.38 2.17
N VAL A 157 18.05 9.84 1.66
CA VAL A 157 16.89 9.42 2.45
C VAL A 157 16.88 7.89 2.46
N VAL A 158 16.77 7.30 3.62
CA VAL A 158 16.93 5.86 3.81
C VAL A 158 15.66 5.25 4.38
N LEU A 159 15.15 4.23 3.69
CA LEU A 159 14.12 3.33 4.16
C LEU A 159 14.77 2.12 4.82
N HIS A 160 14.43 1.87 6.07
CA HIS A 160 14.76 0.64 6.78
C HIS A 160 13.50 -0.18 7.01
N VAL A 161 13.56 -1.44 6.63
CA VAL A 161 12.52 -2.43 6.91
C VAL A 161 13.18 -3.59 7.66
N GLN A 162 12.64 -3.90 8.83
CA GLN A 162 13.10 -5.02 9.65
C GLN A 162 11.94 -5.97 9.89
N ASP A 163 12.11 -7.22 9.55
CA ASP A 163 11.15 -8.29 9.85
C ASP A 163 11.53 -9.04 11.14
N GLY A 164 10.55 -9.73 11.72
CA GLY A 164 10.74 -10.65 12.85
C GLY A 164 10.93 -12.09 12.39
N GLY A 165 11.32 -12.30 11.12
CA GLY A 165 11.42 -13.61 10.50
C GLY A 165 12.66 -14.39 10.92
N ARG A 166 12.68 -15.66 10.54
CA ARG A 166 13.81 -16.53 10.69
C ARG A 166 14.94 -16.12 9.74
N GLU A 167 16.18 -16.31 10.16
CA GLU A 167 17.37 -16.04 9.33
C GLU A 167 17.43 -16.91 8.06
N GLU A 168 16.71 -18.04 8.04
CA GLU A 168 16.70 -19.02 6.94
C GLU A 168 15.49 -18.78 6.01
N GLY A 169 15.78 -18.47 4.78
CA GLY A 169 14.83 -18.33 3.67
C GLY A 169 15.22 -17.16 2.78
N GLU A 170 16.10 -17.42 1.81
CA GLU A 170 16.42 -16.46 0.77
C GLU A 170 15.21 -16.33 -0.17
N ASP A 171 14.55 -15.20 -0.11
CA ASP A 171 13.53 -14.80 -1.09
C ASP A 171 14.24 -14.24 -2.32
N THR A 172 15.07 -15.10 -2.93
CA THR A 172 16.06 -14.74 -3.96
C THR A 172 15.43 -14.02 -5.15
N GLU A 173 14.21 -14.40 -5.55
CA GLU A 173 13.51 -13.76 -6.68
C GLU A 173 13.05 -12.35 -6.35
N VAL A 174 12.47 -12.15 -5.17
CA VAL A 174 12.01 -10.82 -4.72
C VAL A 174 13.20 -9.90 -4.48
N GLU A 175 14.27 -10.41 -3.89
CA GLU A 175 15.50 -9.64 -3.67
C GLU A 175 16.19 -9.26 -4.98
N GLN A 176 16.24 -10.17 -5.95
CA GLN A 176 16.74 -9.87 -7.29
C GLN A 176 15.90 -8.83 -8.01
N ALA A 177 14.56 -8.92 -7.91
CA ALA A 177 13.67 -7.94 -8.50
C ALA A 177 13.84 -6.56 -7.87
N LEU A 178 13.98 -6.50 -6.53
CA LEU A 178 14.24 -5.26 -5.80
C LEU A 178 15.61 -4.68 -6.15
N ALA A 179 16.65 -5.51 -6.24
CA ALA A 179 17.99 -5.08 -6.61
C ALA A 179 18.02 -4.50 -8.04
N ALA A 180 17.37 -5.17 -8.97
CA ALA A 180 17.27 -4.70 -10.34
C ALA A 180 16.54 -3.35 -10.43
N ALA A 181 15.41 -3.21 -9.72
CA ALA A 181 14.66 -1.96 -9.66
C ALA A 181 15.47 -0.85 -8.97
N ALA A 182 16.14 -1.15 -7.86
CA ALA A 182 16.97 -0.17 -7.17
C ALA A 182 18.05 0.39 -8.10
N VAL A 183 18.75 -0.45 -8.84
CA VAL A 183 19.77 -0.03 -9.81
C VAL A 183 19.15 0.80 -10.94
N GLU A 184 18.01 0.36 -11.51
CA GLU A 184 17.34 1.06 -12.60
C GLU A 184 16.93 2.49 -12.21
N TYR A 185 16.51 2.68 -10.95
CA TYR A 185 16.02 3.97 -10.45
C TYR A 185 17.02 4.73 -9.56
N GLY A 186 18.29 4.33 -9.55
CA GLY A 186 19.35 5.04 -8.86
C GLY A 186 19.30 4.97 -7.32
N ALA A 187 18.61 3.97 -6.80
CA ALA A 187 18.62 3.63 -5.37
C ALA A 187 19.66 2.55 -5.06
N GLU A 188 20.10 2.46 -3.80
CA GLU A 188 21.00 1.41 -3.34
C GLU A 188 20.25 0.47 -2.38
N LEU A 189 20.28 -0.82 -2.66
CA LEU A 189 19.68 -1.86 -1.84
C LEU A 189 20.77 -2.61 -1.07
N HIS A 190 20.55 -2.77 0.22
CA HIS A 190 21.32 -3.66 1.09
C HIS A 190 20.36 -4.57 1.86
N VAL A 191 20.55 -5.88 1.73
CA VAL A 191 19.80 -6.89 2.49
C VAL A 191 20.78 -7.64 3.39
N ARG A 192 20.44 -7.74 4.67
CA ARG A 192 21.25 -8.48 5.64
C ARG A 192 20.33 -9.20 6.65
N GLY A 193 20.13 -10.48 6.44
CA GLY A 193 19.22 -11.29 7.26
C GLY A 193 17.80 -10.72 7.26
N SER A 194 17.32 -10.34 8.44
CA SER A 194 15.99 -9.74 8.63
C SER A 194 15.91 -8.23 8.34
N GLN A 195 17.00 -7.62 7.92
CA GLN A 195 17.07 -6.19 7.67
C GLN A 195 17.24 -5.89 6.19
N LEU A 196 16.41 -4.98 5.70
CA LEU A 196 16.49 -4.42 4.35
C LEU A 196 16.64 -2.91 4.46
N ARG A 197 17.61 -2.37 3.74
CA ARG A 197 17.88 -0.94 3.65
C ARG A 197 17.86 -0.50 2.19
N LEU A 198 17.03 0.48 1.88
CA LEU A 198 17.01 1.17 0.60
C LEU A 198 17.43 2.62 0.80
N SER A 199 18.44 3.06 0.07
CA SER A 199 18.96 4.42 0.13
C SER A 199 18.67 5.16 -1.16
N PHE A 200 17.99 6.30 -1.06
CA PHE A 200 17.63 7.17 -2.17
C PHE A 200 18.45 8.46 -2.08
N ARG A 201 18.72 9.10 -3.20
CA ARG A 201 19.26 10.46 -3.18
C ARG A 201 18.22 11.43 -2.62
N ALA A 202 18.65 12.30 -1.73
CA ALA A 202 17.78 13.34 -1.21
C ALA A 202 17.44 14.34 -2.31
N GLY A 203 16.17 14.57 -2.53
CA GLY A 203 15.71 15.64 -3.41
C GLY A 203 15.98 16.99 -2.74
N GLN A 204 16.41 17.97 -3.52
CA GLN A 204 16.51 19.34 -3.03
C GLN A 204 15.09 19.87 -2.86
N GLY A 205 14.58 19.82 -1.64
CA GLY A 205 13.36 20.55 -1.28
C GLY A 205 13.58 22.03 -1.57
N ARG A 206 12.78 22.61 -2.43
CA ARG A 206 12.72 24.05 -2.57
C ARG A 206 12.30 24.58 -1.21
N PRO A 207 13.07 25.47 -0.55
CA PRO A 207 12.58 26.10 0.66
C PRO A 207 11.27 26.80 0.28
N GLU A 208 10.19 26.50 1.02
CA GLU A 208 8.96 27.28 0.89
C GLU A 208 9.28 28.74 1.22
N PRO A 209 8.74 29.68 0.43
CA PRO A 209 8.95 31.11 0.66
C PRO A 209 8.28 31.58 1.96
#